data_0aabd0f3860848da866c85539e5ef221
#
_entry.id   0aabd0f3860848da866c85539e5ef221
#
_cell.length_a   1.000
_cell.length_b   1.000
_cell.length_c   1.000
_cell.angle_alpha   90.00
_cell.angle_beta   90.00
_cell.angle_gamma   90.00
#
_symmetry.space_group_name_H-M   'P 1'
#
loop_
_entity.id
_entity.type
_entity.pdbx_description
1 polymer ?
#
loop_
_entity_poly.entity_id
_entity_poly.type
_entity_poly.pdbx_seq_one_letter_code
_entity_poly.pdbx_strand_id
1 'polypeptide(L)'
;MKKVILLFIFSLSVQLNAQSSAHEEQIKTLYHKALTSGKAYDWLDHLSNKIGGRLSGSLNAERAVTWGKTELETLGLDRVYLQKVMVPKWVRGTFEYASIITGPGMSMNVPVCALGGSIATPSSGLRAGVVEVKSFEELE
;
A
#
# COMPACT_ATOMS: atom_id res chain seq x y z
N MET A 1 50.35 43.01 -3.92
CA MET A 1 48.88 42.86 -3.87
C MET A 1 48.35 41.85 -4.91
N LYS A 2 48.63 41.95 -6.22
CA LYS A 2 48.12 41.01 -7.26
C LYS A 2 48.48 39.54 -6.98
N LYS A 3 49.70 39.23 -6.52
CA LYS A 3 50.14 37.84 -6.21
C LYS A 3 49.43 37.24 -4.99
N VAL A 4 49.03 38.02 -4.00
CA VAL A 4 48.31 37.57 -2.79
C VAL A 4 46.85 37.28 -3.16
N ILE A 5 46.24 38.08 -4.05
CA ILE A 5 44.87 37.85 -4.55
C ILE A 5 44.81 36.55 -5.35
N LEU A 6 45.82 36.26 -6.18
CA LEU A 6 45.89 35.04 -6.99
C LEU A 6 46.00 33.77 -6.12
N LEU A 7 46.75 33.85 -5.00
CA LEU A 7 46.91 32.78 -4.05
C LEU A 7 45.60 32.51 -3.28
N PHE A 8 44.82 33.57 -2.99
CA PHE A 8 43.53 33.44 -2.29
C PHE A 8 42.46 32.84 -3.21
N ILE A 9 42.43 33.18 -4.50
CA ILE A 9 41.52 32.57 -5.49
C ILE A 9 41.86 31.10 -5.70
N PHE A 10 43.14 30.70 -5.71
CA PHE A 10 43.57 29.33 -5.85
C PHE A 10 43.20 28.47 -4.63
N SER A 11 43.28 29.00 -3.40
CA SER A 11 42.86 28.28 -2.18
C SER A 11 41.35 28.07 -2.11
N LEU A 12 40.52 28.99 -2.67
CA LEU A 12 39.08 28.88 -2.71
C LEU A 12 38.62 27.75 -3.66
N SER A 13 39.29 27.55 -4.78
CA SER A 13 38.94 26.52 -5.78
C SER A 13 39.25 25.11 -5.29
N VAL A 14 40.22 24.90 -4.41
CA VAL A 14 40.53 23.59 -3.80
C VAL A 14 39.42 23.14 -2.81
N GLN A 15 38.82 24.08 -2.10
CA GLN A 15 37.73 23.78 -1.14
C GLN A 15 36.46 23.26 -1.85
N LEU A 16 36.12 23.79 -3.03
CA LEU A 16 34.94 23.38 -3.79
C LEU A 16 35.00 21.93 -4.29
N ASN A 17 36.18 21.44 -4.65
CA ASN A 17 36.34 20.06 -5.09
C ASN A 17 36.28 19.03 -3.97
N ALA A 18 36.68 19.38 -2.74
CA ALA A 18 36.62 18.49 -1.59
C ALA A 18 35.18 18.16 -1.14
N GLN A 19 34.25 19.09 -1.28
CA GLN A 19 32.84 18.84 -0.94
C GLN A 19 32.15 17.94 -1.94
N SER A 20 32.49 18.02 -3.22
CA SER A 20 31.90 17.17 -4.28
C SER A 20 32.27 15.69 -4.10
N SER A 21 33.50 15.39 -3.71
CA SER A 21 33.97 14.01 -3.50
C SER A 21 33.33 13.34 -2.27
N ALA A 22 33.08 14.08 -1.21
CA ALA A 22 32.45 13.56 0.01
C ALA A 22 30.97 13.16 -0.25
N HIS A 23 30.24 13.95 -1.01
CA HIS A 23 28.86 13.62 -1.39
C HIS A 23 28.79 12.42 -2.33
N GLU A 24 29.73 12.29 -3.26
CA GLU A 24 29.82 11.15 -4.18
C GLU A 24 30.02 9.83 -3.42
N GLU A 25 30.93 9.80 -2.47
CA GLU A 25 31.17 8.63 -1.59
C GLU A 25 29.97 8.28 -0.73
N GLN A 26 29.27 9.27 -0.18
CA GLN A 26 28.02 9.06 0.55
C GLN A 26 26.94 8.43 -0.33
N ILE A 27 26.75 8.95 -1.53
CA ILE A 27 25.79 8.42 -2.51
C ILE A 27 26.14 6.98 -2.88
N LYS A 28 27.40 6.68 -3.21
CA LYS A 28 27.88 5.32 -3.51
C LYS A 28 27.59 4.37 -2.34
N THR A 29 27.84 4.79 -1.12
CA THR A 29 27.58 3.99 0.09
C THR A 29 26.10 3.69 0.26
N LEU A 30 25.23 4.68 0.04
CA LEU A 30 23.77 4.50 0.07
C LEU A 30 23.29 3.50 -0.99
N TYR A 31 23.74 3.67 -2.23
CA TYR A 31 23.43 2.72 -3.31
C TYR A 31 23.92 1.31 -3.00
N HIS A 32 25.15 1.17 -2.54
CA HIS A 32 25.70 -0.13 -2.18
C HIS A 32 24.86 -0.80 -1.09
N LYS A 33 24.53 -0.10 -0.01
CA LYS A 33 23.69 -0.62 1.06
C LYS A 33 22.29 -0.98 0.57
N ALA A 34 21.65 -0.15 -0.25
CA ALA A 34 20.35 -0.43 -0.79
C ALA A 34 20.30 -1.70 -1.64
N LEU A 35 21.35 -1.92 -2.43
CA LEU A 35 21.44 -3.08 -3.35
C LEU A 35 21.90 -4.38 -2.67
N THR A 36 22.69 -4.30 -1.61
CA THR A 36 23.34 -5.50 -1.01
C THR A 36 22.72 -5.92 0.33
N SER A 37 22.09 -5.02 1.05
CA SER A 37 21.55 -5.26 2.39
C SER A 37 20.19 -4.60 2.64
N GLY A 38 19.43 -4.39 1.57
CA GLY A 38 18.09 -3.82 1.66
C GLY A 38 17.09 -4.82 2.25
N LYS A 39 16.32 -4.39 3.23
CA LYS A 39 15.27 -5.20 3.90
C LYS A 39 13.94 -5.23 3.12
N ALA A 40 13.82 -4.49 2.03
CA ALA A 40 12.56 -4.28 1.34
C ALA A 40 11.92 -5.58 0.84
N TYR A 41 12.72 -6.52 0.33
CA TYR A 41 12.24 -7.81 -0.15
C TYR A 41 11.72 -8.69 1.00
N ASP A 42 12.48 -8.76 2.10
CA ASP A 42 12.09 -9.55 3.28
C ASP A 42 10.81 -8.98 3.91
N TRP A 43 10.68 -7.66 3.94
CA TRP A 43 9.46 -7.00 4.41
C TRP A 43 8.26 -7.25 3.50
N LEU A 44 8.48 -7.24 2.19
CA LEU A 44 7.44 -7.58 1.22
C LEU A 44 7.01 -9.04 1.38
N ASP A 45 7.96 -9.98 1.53
CA ASP A 45 7.67 -11.39 1.78
C ASP A 45 6.83 -11.56 3.04
N HIS A 46 7.24 -10.94 4.15
CA HIS A 46 6.48 -11.01 5.41
C HIS A 46 5.06 -10.47 5.26
N LEU A 47 4.92 -9.27 4.68
CA LEU A 47 3.61 -8.65 4.48
C LEU A 47 2.70 -9.46 3.55
N SER A 48 3.26 -10.05 2.49
CA SER A 48 2.49 -10.76 1.47
C SER A 48 2.19 -12.20 1.86
N ASN A 49 3.15 -12.93 2.40
CA ASN A 49 3.08 -14.36 2.62
C ASN A 49 2.81 -14.77 4.07
N LYS A 50 3.13 -13.92 5.06
CA LYS A 50 2.88 -14.21 6.48
C LYS A 50 1.63 -13.51 7.01
N ILE A 51 1.39 -12.27 6.60
CA ILE A 51 0.20 -11.50 7.00
C ILE A 51 -0.92 -11.65 5.96
N GLY A 52 -0.59 -11.54 4.67
CA GLY A 52 -1.54 -11.68 3.58
C GLY A 52 -2.41 -10.45 3.33
N GLY A 53 -3.62 -10.65 2.81
CA GLY A 53 -4.56 -9.59 2.45
C GLY A 53 -4.90 -8.69 3.65
N ARG A 54 -4.79 -7.37 3.46
CA ARG A 54 -4.89 -6.35 4.52
C ARG A 54 -5.91 -5.28 4.15
N LEU A 55 -7.18 -5.67 4.10
CA LEU A 55 -8.25 -4.69 3.93
C LEU A 55 -8.26 -3.72 5.10
N SER A 56 -8.60 -2.46 4.80
CA SER A 56 -8.74 -1.41 5.80
C SER A 56 -9.65 -1.85 6.96
N GLY A 57 -9.20 -1.65 8.20
CA GLY A 57 -9.91 -2.07 9.42
C GLY A 57 -9.99 -3.59 9.67
N SER A 58 -9.29 -4.41 8.88
CA SER A 58 -9.21 -5.86 9.11
C SER A 58 -8.18 -6.23 10.18
N LEU A 59 -8.30 -7.43 10.74
CA LEU A 59 -7.31 -7.98 11.68
C LEU A 59 -5.90 -8.07 11.07
N ASN A 60 -5.80 -8.40 9.78
CA ASN A 60 -4.50 -8.46 9.11
C ASN A 60 -3.90 -7.06 8.90
N ALA A 61 -4.72 -6.03 8.70
CA ALA A 61 -4.22 -4.64 8.69
C ALA A 61 -3.64 -4.25 10.06
N GLU A 62 -4.31 -4.61 11.16
CA GLU A 62 -3.82 -4.38 12.53
C GLU A 62 -2.51 -5.14 12.80
N ARG A 63 -2.42 -6.41 12.39
CA ARG A 63 -1.19 -7.21 12.48
C ARG A 63 -0.04 -6.56 11.71
N ALA A 64 -0.30 -6.05 10.51
CA ALA A 64 0.71 -5.37 9.71
C ALA A 64 1.20 -4.07 10.37
N VAL A 65 0.32 -3.30 10.98
CA VAL A 65 0.68 -2.08 11.74
C VAL A 65 1.56 -2.43 12.94
N THR A 66 1.17 -3.43 13.71
CA THR A 66 1.94 -3.89 14.88
C THR A 66 3.32 -4.41 14.48
N TRP A 67 3.36 -5.26 13.45
CA TRP A 67 4.62 -5.77 12.91
C TRP A 67 5.51 -4.63 12.38
N GLY A 68 4.95 -3.71 11.60
CA GLY A 68 5.70 -2.57 11.06
C GLY A 68 6.30 -1.68 12.14
N LYS A 69 5.55 -1.45 13.25
CA LYS A 69 6.08 -0.73 14.41
C LYS A 69 7.29 -1.46 15.00
N THR A 70 7.17 -2.77 15.23
CA THR A 70 8.26 -3.58 15.79
C THR A 70 9.49 -3.58 14.87
N GLU A 71 9.32 -3.72 13.56
CA GLU A 71 10.42 -3.66 12.59
C GLU A 71 11.13 -2.29 12.60
N LEU A 72 10.36 -1.21 12.61
CA LEU A 72 10.93 0.14 12.65
C LEU A 72 11.71 0.41 13.94
N GLU A 73 11.28 -0.13 15.07
CA GLU A 73 11.97 -0.03 16.35
C GLU A 73 13.36 -0.69 16.31
N THR A 74 13.56 -1.70 15.44
CA THR A 74 14.87 -2.36 15.26
C THR A 74 15.88 -1.54 14.45
N LEU A 75 15.44 -0.46 13.79
CA LEU A 75 16.31 0.33 12.90
C LEU A 75 17.13 1.42 13.61
N GLY A 76 16.96 1.59 14.91
CA GLY A 76 17.66 2.62 15.67
C GLY A 76 17.18 4.04 15.36
N LEU A 77 15.92 4.20 14.99
CA LEU A 77 15.27 5.50 14.78
C LEU A 77 15.08 6.21 16.12
N ASP A 78 15.21 7.53 16.15
CA ASP A 78 15.04 8.36 17.37
C ASP A 78 13.65 8.19 17.99
N ARG A 79 12.62 7.96 17.16
CA ARG A 79 11.26 7.82 17.64
C ARG A 79 10.40 6.99 16.67
N VAL A 80 9.71 6.00 17.21
CA VAL A 80 8.68 5.21 16.51
C VAL A 80 7.39 5.29 17.30
N TYR A 81 6.29 5.69 16.67
CA TYR A 81 5.00 5.79 17.34
C TYR A 81 3.84 5.49 16.37
N LEU A 82 2.71 5.07 16.92
CA LEU A 82 1.48 4.88 16.16
C LEU A 82 0.59 6.11 16.29
N GLN A 83 0.05 6.55 15.14
CA GLN A 83 -0.97 7.58 15.09
C GLN A 83 -2.34 6.93 14.92
N LYS A 84 -3.32 7.31 15.74
CA LYS A 84 -4.70 6.83 15.59
C LYS A 84 -5.33 7.44 14.34
N VAL A 85 -5.83 6.58 13.46
CA VAL A 85 -6.53 6.97 12.22
C VAL A 85 -7.85 6.21 12.16
N MET A 86 -8.94 6.92 11.84
CA MET A 86 -10.23 6.31 11.57
C MET A 86 -10.29 5.88 10.10
N VAL A 87 -10.60 4.62 9.86
CA VAL A 87 -10.67 4.04 8.52
C VAL A 87 -11.99 3.31 8.32
N PRO A 88 -12.54 3.29 7.10
CA PRO A 88 -13.71 2.47 6.81
C PRO A 88 -13.38 0.99 6.97
N LYS A 89 -14.28 0.25 7.61
CA LYS A 89 -14.19 -1.20 7.77
C LYS A 89 -15.32 -1.85 7.00
N TRP A 90 -14.96 -2.69 6.04
CA TRP A 90 -15.89 -3.56 5.34
C TRP A 90 -15.47 -5.01 5.56
N VAL A 91 -16.43 -5.86 5.88
CA VAL A 91 -16.20 -7.30 6.11
C VAL A 91 -17.13 -8.05 5.17
N ARG A 92 -16.55 -8.94 4.37
CA ARG A 92 -17.32 -9.84 3.51
C ARG A 92 -18.21 -10.74 4.38
N GLY A 93 -19.45 -10.96 3.96
CA GLY A 93 -20.35 -11.92 4.57
C GLY A 93 -19.84 -13.36 4.44
N THR A 94 -20.48 -14.26 5.17
CA THR A 94 -20.13 -15.67 5.16
C THR A 94 -20.72 -16.41 3.96
N PHE A 95 -21.77 -15.89 3.35
CA PHE A 95 -22.50 -16.54 2.27
C PHE A 95 -23.07 -15.50 1.30
N GLU A 96 -22.82 -15.69 0.01
CA GLU A 96 -23.32 -14.89 -1.10
C GLU A 96 -24.09 -15.81 -2.03
N TYR A 97 -25.34 -15.47 -2.34
CA TYR A 97 -26.20 -16.29 -3.15
C TYR A 97 -26.98 -15.47 -4.18
N ALA A 98 -27.03 -15.94 -5.40
CA ALA A 98 -27.94 -15.42 -6.42
C ALA A 98 -28.47 -16.56 -7.29
N SER A 99 -29.72 -16.40 -7.73
CA SER A 99 -30.33 -17.31 -8.70
C SER A 99 -31.17 -16.57 -9.72
N ILE A 100 -31.18 -17.06 -10.93
CA ILE A 100 -32.07 -16.60 -12.00
C ILE A 100 -33.29 -17.49 -12.02
N ILE A 101 -34.49 -16.90 -11.94
CA ILE A 101 -35.74 -17.60 -12.07
C ILE A 101 -36.08 -17.68 -13.57
N THR A 102 -36.06 -18.89 -14.13
CA THR A 102 -36.26 -19.13 -15.59
C THR A 102 -37.69 -19.54 -15.91
N GLY A 103 -38.50 -19.90 -14.90
CA GLY A 103 -39.89 -20.29 -15.06
C GLY A 103 -40.54 -20.70 -13.72
N PRO A 104 -41.84 -21.07 -13.70
CA PRO A 104 -42.52 -21.55 -12.53
C PRO A 104 -41.80 -22.79 -11.92
N GLY A 105 -41.27 -22.65 -10.70
CA GLY A 105 -40.51 -23.70 -10.01
C GLY A 105 -39.13 -23.99 -10.56
N MET A 106 -38.65 -23.22 -11.54
CA MET A 106 -37.33 -23.39 -12.17
C MET A 106 -36.42 -22.24 -11.80
N SER A 107 -35.24 -22.55 -11.26
CA SER A 107 -34.20 -21.57 -10.99
C SER A 107 -32.80 -22.10 -11.25
N MET A 108 -31.89 -21.24 -11.62
CA MET A 108 -30.49 -21.55 -11.87
C MET A 108 -29.61 -20.71 -10.93
N ASN A 109 -28.76 -21.38 -10.17
CA ASN A 109 -27.82 -20.68 -9.32
C ASN A 109 -26.72 -20.00 -10.16
N VAL A 110 -26.37 -18.78 -9.77
CA VAL A 110 -25.32 -17.98 -10.42
C VAL A 110 -24.22 -17.71 -9.40
N PRO A 111 -22.95 -17.97 -9.75
CA PRO A 111 -21.83 -17.60 -8.88
C PRO A 111 -21.76 -16.08 -8.80
N VAL A 112 -21.74 -15.57 -7.57
CA VAL A 112 -21.67 -14.13 -7.28
C VAL A 112 -20.61 -13.84 -6.24
N CYS A 113 -20.09 -12.63 -6.27
CA CYS A 113 -19.12 -12.14 -5.33
C CYS A 113 -19.44 -10.68 -4.98
N ALA A 114 -19.64 -10.39 -3.70
CA ALA A 114 -19.85 -9.02 -3.23
C ALA A 114 -18.60 -8.15 -3.47
N LEU A 115 -18.80 -6.97 -4.00
CA LEU A 115 -17.73 -5.97 -4.09
C LEU A 115 -17.50 -5.30 -2.75
N GLY A 116 -16.27 -4.85 -2.52
CA GLY A 116 -15.94 -4.09 -1.31
C GLY A 116 -16.83 -2.84 -1.17
N GLY A 117 -17.37 -2.62 0.01
CA GLY A 117 -18.32 -1.53 0.28
C GLY A 117 -19.78 -1.87 0.01
N SER A 118 -20.09 -3.06 -0.58
CA SER A 118 -21.49 -3.49 -0.74
C SER A 118 -22.18 -3.62 0.60
N ILE A 119 -23.48 -3.28 0.63
CA ILE A 119 -24.37 -3.51 1.76
C ILE A 119 -25.10 -4.84 1.58
N ALA A 120 -25.41 -5.50 2.70
CA ALA A 120 -26.16 -6.75 2.68
C ALA A 120 -27.61 -6.51 2.19
N THR A 121 -28.15 -7.48 1.46
CA THR A 121 -29.60 -7.52 1.17
C THR A 121 -30.38 -7.77 2.46
N PRO A 122 -31.70 -7.41 2.52
CA PRO A 122 -32.55 -7.82 3.63
C PRO A 122 -32.51 -9.34 3.86
N SER A 123 -32.85 -9.78 5.06
CA SER A 123 -32.87 -11.21 5.42
C SER A 123 -33.81 -12.05 4.53
N SER A 124 -34.85 -11.43 3.97
CA SER A 124 -35.75 -12.03 2.98
C SER A 124 -35.16 -12.15 1.58
N GLY A 125 -33.96 -11.62 1.35
CA GLY A 125 -33.38 -11.48 0.04
C GLY A 125 -33.94 -10.30 -0.76
N LEU A 126 -33.45 -10.12 -1.98
CA LEU A 126 -33.95 -9.16 -2.96
C LEU A 126 -34.35 -9.90 -4.22
N ARG A 127 -35.56 -9.63 -4.71
CA ARG A 127 -36.05 -10.15 -5.99
C ARG A 127 -36.41 -8.99 -6.91
N ALA A 128 -35.84 -8.99 -8.12
CA ALA A 128 -36.06 -7.93 -9.10
C ALA A 128 -35.99 -8.51 -10.52
N GLY A 129 -36.53 -7.78 -11.49
CA GLY A 129 -36.32 -8.07 -12.92
C GLY A 129 -34.88 -7.71 -13.33
N VAL A 130 -34.39 -8.37 -14.37
CA VAL A 130 -33.11 -8.06 -14.98
C VAL A 130 -33.35 -7.27 -16.27
N VAL A 131 -32.63 -6.17 -16.41
CA VAL A 131 -32.61 -5.33 -17.61
C VAL A 131 -31.18 -5.34 -18.17
N GLU A 132 -31.06 -5.65 -19.45
CA GLU A 132 -29.81 -5.51 -20.20
C GLU A 132 -29.75 -4.09 -20.77
N VAL A 133 -28.66 -3.38 -20.52
CA VAL A 133 -28.38 -2.07 -21.11
C VAL A 133 -27.06 -2.14 -21.88
N LYS A 134 -27.03 -1.51 -23.08
CA LYS A 134 -25.85 -1.51 -23.96
C LYS A 134 -25.00 -0.26 -23.85
N SER A 135 -25.55 0.78 -23.23
CA SER A 135 -24.84 2.04 -22.99
C SER A 135 -25.29 2.67 -21.68
N PHE A 136 -24.55 3.67 -21.21
CA PHE A 136 -24.91 4.42 -20.01
C PHE A 136 -26.13 5.34 -20.22
N GLU A 137 -26.40 5.75 -21.46
CA GLU A 137 -27.59 6.54 -21.81
C GLU A 137 -28.90 5.77 -21.66
N GLU A 138 -28.85 4.43 -21.76
CA GLU A 138 -30.01 3.55 -21.54
C GLU A 138 -30.36 3.33 -20.06
N LEU A 139 -29.49 3.83 -19.14
CA LEU A 139 -29.69 3.74 -17.68
C LEU A 139 -30.50 4.91 -17.10
N GLU A 140 -30.68 6.00 -17.85
CA GLU A 140 -31.47 7.18 -17.47
C GLU A 140 -32.95 7.02 -17.85
#